data_e483d56f91402afc2d46561984ae0194
#
_entry.id   e483d56f91402afc2d46561984ae0194
#
_cell.length_a   1.000
_cell.length_b   1.000
_cell.length_c   1.000
_cell.angle_alpha   90.00
_cell.angle_beta   90.00
_cell.angle_gamma   90.00
#
_symmetry.space_group_name_H-M   'P 1'
#
loop_
_entity.id
_entity.type
_entity.pdbx_description
1 polymer ?
#
loop_
_entity_poly.entity_id
_entity_poly.type
_entity_poly.pdbx_seq_one_letter_code
_entity_poly.pdbx_strand_id
1 'polypeptide(L)'
;MALLVDLPRNETGIATALGILAQRFGSRLENGLSLREQHGHTTTWLRNQPPDAVVFVHSTEEVQEIVRICATHRVPIIPFGTGTSLEGHVNAPAGGVCVDFSQMNQILAVHPEDMDVVIQPGVTRKALNAHLRDTGLFFPVDPGADASLGGMAATNASGTNAVRYGTMKDNVLSLTAVLPSGELVKTAARARKTSAGYDLTRLMVGSEGTLGLITEITLRLRGIPEAISAATCSFPTVEDACNAVITTIQYGLPIARIELLDALTVQAVNAYSKLSLPENPLLLIEFHGSDASVKEQATTFGEIAAEFAGTDFQATTHEEDRNRLWQARHDAYWASLALRPGAKGISTDVCVPVSHLADCVSQAQKKAAEMGFVAPVVGHVGDGNFHVLLLIDIEDPQEVARAEHYVGWLNDVAIAMDGTCTGEHGIGQGKASYLVKELGAGAMDMMAAIKRGVDPLNIFNPGKAGLPND
;
A
#
# COMPACT_ATOMS: atom_id res chain seq x y z
N MET A 1 14.38 -0.37 17.26
CA MET A 1 14.13 0.88 16.52
C MET A 1 14.76 0.75 15.17
N ALA A 2 13.96 0.68 14.09
CA ALA A 2 14.53 0.99 12.81
C ALA A 2 15.22 2.34 13.02
N LEU A 3 16.56 2.31 13.10
CA LEU A 3 17.33 3.53 13.28
C LEU A 3 17.09 4.37 12.03
N LEU A 4 16.11 5.26 12.10
CA LEU A 4 15.96 6.31 11.10
C LEU A 4 17.21 7.18 11.18
N VAL A 5 18.15 6.87 10.32
CA VAL A 5 19.45 7.59 10.25
C VAL A 5 19.21 8.85 9.42
N ASP A 6 19.59 9.99 9.96
CA ASP A 6 19.73 11.20 9.16
C ASP A 6 20.95 11.03 8.25
N LEU A 7 20.78 11.31 6.97
CA LEU A 7 21.86 11.25 5.99
C LEU A 7 22.62 12.59 5.92
N PRO A 8 23.85 12.60 5.42
CA PRO A 8 24.59 13.84 5.19
C PRO A 8 23.82 14.82 4.33
N ARG A 9 23.74 16.08 4.75
CA ARG A 9 22.98 17.13 4.06
C ARG A 9 23.91 18.05 3.26
N ASN A 10 23.48 18.41 2.07
CA ASN A 10 24.15 19.40 1.23
C ASN A 10 23.53 20.80 1.43
N GLU A 11 23.79 21.44 2.55
CA GLU A 11 23.17 22.72 2.93
C GLU A 11 23.36 23.80 1.87
N THR A 12 24.56 23.91 1.29
CA THR A 12 24.87 24.92 0.25
C THR A 12 24.09 24.64 -1.03
N GLY A 13 24.03 23.37 -1.47
CA GLY A 13 23.27 22.97 -2.64
C GLY A 13 21.78 23.22 -2.45
N ILE A 14 21.24 22.85 -1.29
CA ILE A 14 19.83 23.07 -0.93
C ILE A 14 19.50 24.56 -0.97
N ALA A 15 20.26 25.40 -0.28
CA ALA A 15 20.01 26.86 -0.28
C ALA A 15 20.03 27.46 -1.69
N THR A 16 20.99 27.03 -2.53
CA THR A 16 21.11 27.54 -3.91
C THR A 16 19.93 27.09 -4.77
N ALA A 17 19.57 25.79 -4.72
CA ALA A 17 18.47 25.25 -5.50
C ALA A 17 17.13 25.90 -5.09
N LEU A 18 16.88 26.06 -3.78
CA LEU A 18 15.67 26.73 -3.29
C LEU A 18 15.58 28.19 -3.76
N GLY A 19 16.68 28.92 -3.81
CA GLY A 19 16.71 30.29 -4.37
C GLY A 19 16.30 30.32 -5.84
N ILE A 20 16.76 29.37 -6.65
CA ILE A 20 16.39 29.26 -8.07
C ILE A 20 14.92 28.84 -8.22
N LEU A 21 14.49 27.82 -7.48
CA LEU A 21 13.11 27.32 -7.50
C LEU A 21 12.11 28.38 -7.04
N ALA A 22 12.44 29.19 -6.04
CA ALA A 22 11.59 30.29 -5.59
C ALA A 22 11.34 31.34 -6.69
N GLN A 23 12.35 31.65 -7.51
CA GLN A 23 12.19 32.54 -8.64
C GLN A 23 11.30 31.95 -9.75
N ARG A 24 11.36 30.62 -9.94
CA ARG A 24 10.62 29.91 -11.01
C ARG A 24 9.18 29.60 -10.63
N PHE A 25 8.94 29.14 -9.41
CA PHE A 25 7.65 28.62 -8.95
C PHE A 25 6.86 29.62 -8.09
N GLY A 26 7.50 30.69 -7.60
CA GLY A 26 6.84 31.74 -6.79
C GLY A 26 6.10 31.16 -5.59
N SER A 27 4.81 31.44 -5.47
CA SER A 27 3.96 30.96 -4.37
C SER A 27 3.68 29.44 -4.36
N ARG A 28 4.09 28.73 -5.39
CA ARG A 28 4.00 27.25 -5.46
C ARG A 28 5.20 26.55 -4.83
N LEU A 29 6.26 27.26 -4.48
CA LEU A 29 7.34 26.78 -3.62
C LEU A 29 7.10 27.30 -2.21
N GLU A 30 6.85 26.43 -1.28
CA GLU A 30 6.60 26.78 0.11
C GLU A 30 7.63 26.14 1.06
N ASN A 31 8.09 26.92 2.05
CA ASN A 31 9.07 26.47 3.04
C ASN A 31 8.59 26.66 4.49
N GLY A 32 7.31 26.96 4.70
CA GLY A 32 6.70 27.07 6.01
C GLY A 32 6.77 25.76 6.80
N LEU A 33 7.15 25.84 8.08
CA LEU A 33 7.41 24.66 8.92
C LEU A 33 6.22 23.70 8.96
N SER A 34 5.01 24.21 9.16
CA SER A 34 3.81 23.38 9.26
C SER A 34 3.55 22.54 8.01
N LEU A 35 3.74 23.14 6.81
CA LEU A 35 3.55 22.42 5.55
C LEU A 35 4.65 21.36 5.34
N ARG A 36 5.89 21.71 5.65
CA ARG A 36 7.03 20.78 5.59
C ARG A 36 6.82 19.58 6.51
N GLU A 37 6.34 19.82 7.73
CA GLU A 37 6.01 18.75 8.69
C GLU A 37 4.90 17.83 8.17
N GLN A 38 3.86 18.38 7.54
CA GLN A 38 2.81 17.59 6.91
C GLN A 38 3.33 16.72 5.77
N HIS A 39 4.33 17.20 5.01
CA HIS A 39 4.92 16.45 3.90
C HIS A 39 6.02 15.47 4.31
N GLY A 40 6.44 15.47 5.57
CA GLY A 40 7.30 14.46 6.15
C GLY A 40 6.57 13.51 7.11
N HIS A 41 5.25 13.70 7.31
CA HIS A 41 4.45 12.93 8.26
C HIS A 41 3.46 12.02 7.57
N THR A 42 3.31 10.80 8.10
CA THR A 42 2.31 9.83 7.66
C THR A 42 1.67 9.17 8.90
N THR A 43 0.64 8.35 8.69
CA THR A 43 0.02 7.55 9.76
C THR A 43 0.95 6.40 10.14
N THR A 44 2.09 6.74 10.78
CA THR A 44 3.13 5.79 11.20
C THR A 44 3.67 6.17 12.59
N TRP A 45 4.34 5.21 13.23
CA TRP A 45 5.09 5.42 14.47
C TRP A 45 6.52 5.93 14.22
N LEU A 46 6.97 5.96 12.96
CA LEU A 46 8.29 6.43 12.58
C LEU A 46 8.43 7.94 12.82
N ARG A 47 9.63 8.38 13.20
CA ARG A 47 9.95 9.80 13.39
C ARG A 47 9.77 10.59 12.10
N ASN A 48 9.13 11.75 12.19
CA ASN A 48 9.02 12.70 11.08
C ASN A 48 10.39 13.27 10.69
N GLN A 49 10.70 13.28 9.39
CA GLN A 49 11.89 13.91 8.80
C GLN A 49 11.41 14.83 7.66
N PRO A 50 11.04 16.10 7.95
CA PRO A 50 10.45 17.00 6.97
C PRO A 50 11.45 17.46 5.91
N PRO A 51 11.01 17.70 4.65
CA PRO A 51 11.83 18.30 3.60
C PRO A 51 12.16 19.76 3.91
N ASP A 52 13.06 20.39 3.14
CA ASP A 52 13.40 21.82 3.29
C ASP A 52 12.37 22.73 2.64
N ALA A 53 11.74 22.27 1.57
CA ALA A 53 10.63 22.96 0.92
C ALA A 53 9.73 21.97 0.18
N VAL A 54 8.51 22.42 -0.11
CA VAL A 54 7.50 21.71 -0.91
C VAL A 54 7.24 22.52 -2.16
N VAL A 55 7.27 21.88 -3.34
CA VAL A 55 6.90 22.50 -4.61
C VAL A 55 5.72 21.77 -5.23
N PHE A 56 4.66 22.50 -5.55
CA PHE A 56 3.47 21.99 -6.23
C PHE A 56 3.62 22.07 -7.73
N VAL A 57 3.51 20.94 -8.42
CA VAL A 57 3.74 20.82 -9.87
C VAL A 57 2.43 20.63 -10.63
N HIS A 58 2.40 21.19 -11.87
CA HIS A 58 1.24 21.13 -12.76
C HIS A 58 1.51 20.34 -14.04
N SER A 59 2.78 20.16 -14.41
CA SER A 59 3.14 19.49 -15.67
C SER A 59 4.44 18.70 -15.58
N THR A 60 4.64 17.81 -16.54
CA THR A 60 5.86 17.01 -16.71
C THR A 60 7.09 17.89 -16.92
N GLU A 61 6.95 18.98 -17.65
CA GLU A 61 8.05 19.93 -17.96
C GLU A 61 8.54 20.63 -16.69
N GLU A 62 7.62 20.98 -15.78
CA GLU A 62 7.98 21.54 -14.47
C GLU A 62 8.76 20.52 -13.63
N VAL A 63 8.33 19.26 -13.62
CA VAL A 63 9.06 18.17 -12.95
C VAL A 63 10.47 18.03 -13.53
N GLN A 64 10.61 18.03 -14.87
CA GLN A 64 11.92 17.99 -15.52
C GLN A 64 12.81 19.18 -15.12
N GLU A 65 12.25 20.38 -15.02
CA GLU A 65 12.99 21.58 -14.62
C GLU A 65 13.50 21.46 -13.17
N ILE A 66 12.63 21.03 -12.24
CA ILE A 66 13.01 20.80 -10.83
C ILE A 66 14.13 19.76 -10.75
N VAL A 67 13.98 18.64 -11.46
CA VAL A 67 14.98 17.57 -11.46
C VAL A 67 16.33 18.09 -11.95
N ARG A 68 16.40 18.86 -13.05
CA ARG A 68 17.65 19.41 -13.57
C ARG A 68 18.32 20.39 -12.60
N ILE A 69 17.53 21.23 -11.92
CA ILE A 69 18.04 22.15 -10.89
C ILE A 69 18.60 21.35 -9.71
N CYS A 70 17.84 20.41 -9.20
CA CYS A 70 18.25 19.59 -8.05
C CYS A 70 19.47 18.71 -8.39
N ALA A 71 19.53 18.11 -9.57
CA ALA A 71 20.69 17.34 -10.04
C ALA A 71 21.96 18.20 -10.13
N THR A 72 21.86 19.41 -10.68
CA THR A 72 22.97 20.34 -10.78
C THR A 72 23.58 20.69 -9.43
N HIS A 73 22.73 20.84 -8.41
CA HIS A 73 23.14 21.22 -7.06
C HIS A 73 23.20 20.05 -6.08
N ARG A 74 23.00 18.80 -6.54
CA ARG A 74 23.00 17.57 -5.74
C ARG A 74 22.05 17.66 -4.54
N VAL A 75 20.80 18.04 -4.81
CA VAL A 75 19.74 18.21 -3.82
C VAL A 75 18.79 17.03 -3.90
N PRO A 76 18.47 16.35 -2.78
CA PRO A 76 17.50 15.29 -2.75
C PRO A 76 16.11 15.75 -3.19
N ILE A 77 15.37 14.84 -3.85
CA ILE A 77 13.98 15.02 -4.29
C ILE A 77 13.14 13.91 -3.65
N ILE A 78 12.08 14.31 -2.97
CA ILE A 78 11.13 13.41 -2.33
C ILE A 78 9.80 13.55 -3.05
N PRO A 79 9.31 12.53 -3.79
CA PRO A 79 7.98 12.60 -4.40
C PRO A 79 6.89 12.44 -3.36
N PHE A 80 5.80 13.21 -3.51
CA PHE A 80 4.68 13.19 -2.60
C PHE A 80 3.35 13.17 -3.37
N GLY A 81 2.43 12.30 -2.96
CA GLY A 81 1.07 12.24 -3.47
C GLY A 81 0.08 12.67 -2.39
N THR A 82 -0.49 11.69 -1.66
CA THR A 82 -1.43 11.93 -0.55
C THR A 82 -0.83 11.67 0.84
N GLY A 83 0.43 11.25 0.92
CA GLY A 83 1.12 11.01 2.19
C GLY A 83 0.54 9.87 3.02
N THR A 84 -0.05 8.85 2.40
CA THR A 84 -0.75 7.74 3.08
C THR A 84 0.12 6.49 3.28
N SER A 85 1.36 6.50 2.84
CA SER A 85 2.31 5.39 3.02
C SER A 85 2.73 5.24 4.50
N LEU A 86 3.07 4.01 4.92
CA LEU A 86 3.25 3.67 6.33
C LEU A 86 4.71 3.45 6.76
N GLU A 87 5.66 3.30 5.81
CA GLU A 87 7.04 2.89 6.11
C GLU A 87 8.07 4.01 5.94
N GLY A 88 7.64 5.28 6.07
CA GLY A 88 8.53 6.45 6.00
C GLY A 88 8.97 6.84 4.59
N HIS A 89 8.19 6.50 3.57
CA HIS A 89 8.51 6.80 2.15
C HIS A 89 8.69 8.29 1.86
N VAL A 90 7.93 9.15 2.56
CA VAL A 90 7.93 10.61 2.36
C VAL A 90 8.92 11.34 3.27
N ASN A 91 9.60 10.62 4.16
CA ASN A 91 10.65 11.19 4.99
C ASN A 91 11.81 11.71 4.14
N ALA A 92 12.43 12.82 4.57
CA ALA A 92 13.57 13.45 3.92
C ALA A 92 14.84 13.36 4.78
N PRO A 93 15.50 12.19 4.92
CA PRO A 93 16.61 11.99 5.84
C PRO A 93 17.83 12.85 5.50
N ALA A 94 17.99 13.28 4.25
CA ALA A 94 19.04 14.20 3.79
C ALA A 94 18.52 15.62 3.57
N GLY A 95 17.29 15.94 4.00
CA GLY A 95 16.59 17.15 3.57
C GLY A 95 16.21 17.13 2.09
N GLY A 96 16.12 18.29 1.46
CA GLY A 96 15.85 18.43 0.05
C GLY A 96 14.45 18.96 -0.28
N VAL A 97 14.03 18.77 -1.53
CA VAL A 97 12.79 19.31 -2.09
C VAL A 97 11.73 18.21 -2.19
N CYS A 98 10.60 18.41 -1.54
CA CYS A 98 9.42 17.60 -1.77
C CYS A 98 8.70 18.09 -3.03
N VAL A 99 8.44 17.18 -3.96
CA VAL A 99 7.65 17.46 -5.18
C VAL A 99 6.26 16.90 -4.98
N ASP A 100 5.29 17.79 -4.81
CA ASP A 100 3.89 17.44 -4.58
C ASP A 100 3.13 17.37 -5.91
N PHE A 101 2.59 16.21 -6.21
CA PHE A 101 1.86 15.90 -7.44
C PHE A 101 0.34 16.11 -7.32
N SER A 102 -0.18 16.59 -6.20
CA SER A 102 -1.63 16.72 -5.96
C SER A 102 -2.34 17.60 -7.00
N GLN A 103 -1.62 18.55 -7.61
CA GLN A 103 -2.15 19.43 -8.65
C GLN A 103 -1.98 18.88 -10.08
N MET A 104 -1.28 17.75 -10.27
CA MET A 104 -1.27 16.96 -11.49
C MET A 104 -2.35 15.88 -11.42
N ASN A 105 -3.61 16.27 -11.50
CA ASN A 105 -4.78 15.44 -11.20
C ASN A 105 -5.80 15.32 -12.35
N GLN A 106 -5.34 15.45 -13.59
CA GLN A 106 -6.20 15.35 -14.77
C GLN A 106 -6.30 13.89 -15.26
N ILE A 107 -7.52 13.51 -15.68
CA ILE A 107 -7.77 12.31 -16.47
C ILE A 107 -7.58 12.70 -17.93
N LEU A 108 -6.50 12.21 -18.56
CA LEU A 108 -6.03 12.67 -19.87
C LEU A 108 -6.82 12.03 -21.01
N ALA A 109 -7.11 10.72 -20.91
CA ALA A 109 -7.87 9.99 -21.90
C ALA A 109 -8.52 8.75 -21.29
N VAL A 110 -9.74 8.43 -21.70
CA VAL A 110 -10.41 7.16 -21.39
C VAL A 110 -10.63 6.42 -22.70
N HIS A 111 -10.26 5.15 -22.77
CA HIS A 111 -10.42 4.28 -23.93
C HIS A 111 -11.29 3.08 -23.53
N PRO A 112 -12.63 3.22 -23.59
CA PRO A 112 -13.54 2.17 -23.11
C PRO A 112 -13.40 0.85 -23.86
N GLU A 113 -13.17 0.90 -25.18
CA GLU A 113 -13.03 -0.29 -26.03
C GLU A 113 -11.75 -1.07 -25.71
N ASP A 114 -10.68 -0.40 -25.27
CA ASP A 114 -9.42 -0.99 -24.84
C ASP A 114 -9.41 -1.33 -23.36
N MET A 115 -10.42 -0.85 -22.61
CA MET A 115 -10.52 -0.97 -21.14
C MET A 115 -9.28 -0.41 -20.47
N ASP A 116 -8.85 0.79 -20.87
CA ASP A 116 -7.74 1.51 -20.23
C ASP A 116 -8.03 3.02 -20.08
N VAL A 117 -7.25 3.65 -19.22
CA VAL A 117 -7.30 5.08 -18.96
C VAL A 117 -5.89 5.63 -18.80
N VAL A 118 -5.68 6.84 -19.30
CA VAL A 118 -4.42 7.60 -19.11
C VAL A 118 -4.70 8.76 -18.16
N ILE A 119 -3.91 8.85 -17.09
CA ILE A 119 -4.09 9.83 -16.02
C ILE A 119 -2.77 10.48 -15.59
N GLN A 120 -2.87 11.62 -14.93
CA GLN A 120 -1.80 12.22 -14.15
C GLN A 120 -1.70 11.60 -12.75
N PRO A 121 -0.52 11.61 -12.09
CA PRO A 121 -0.25 10.85 -10.87
C PRO A 121 -1.04 11.30 -9.63
N GLY A 122 -1.49 12.56 -9.58
CA GLY A 122 -2.28 13.12 -8.48
C GLY A 122 -3.76 12.71 -8.49
N VAL A 123 -4.26 12.07 -9.55
CA VAL A 123 -5.64 11.54 -9.57
C VAL A 123 -5.78 10.50 -8.47
N THR A 124 -6.84 10.62 -7.63
CA THR A 124 -7.14 9.60 -6.62
C THR A 124 -8.01 8.49 -7.19
N ARG A 125 -7.98 7.31 -6.55
CA ARG A 125 -8.83 6.17 -6.95
C ARG A 125 -10.32 6.54 -6.95
N LYS A 126 -10.78 7.25 -5.90
CA LYS A 126 -12.20 7.64 -5.81
C LYS A 126 -12.57 8.62 -6.91
N ALA A 127 -11.71 9.61 -7.21
CA ALA A 127 -11.95 10.57 -8.27
C ALA A 127 -12.01 9.87 -9.65
N LEU A 128 -11.11 8.92 -9.92
CA LEU A 128 -11.13 8.12 -11.15
C LEU A 128 -12.43 7.32 -11.27
N ASN A 129 -12.81 6.55 -10.24
CA ASN A 129 -14.03 5.74 -10.29
C ASN A 129 -15.31 6.58 -10.37
N ALA A 130 -15.34 7.77 -9.75
CA ALA A 130 -16.43 8.71 -9.92
C ALA A 130 -16.56 9.21 -11.38
N HIS A 131 -15.42 9.47 -12.04
CA HIS A 131 -15.39 9.86 -13.46
C HIS A 131 -15.86 8.73 -14.39
N LEU A 132 -15.50 7.49 -14.06
CA LEU A 132 -15.79 6.30 -14.89
C LEU A 132 -17.21 5.74 -14.71
N ARG A 133 -18.00 6.19 -13.74
CA ARG A 133 -19.29 5.58 -13.33
C ARG A 133 -20.27 5.31 -14.48
N ASP A 134 -20.30 6.21 -15.48
CA ASP A 134 -21.25 6.13 -16.60
C ASP A 134 -20.68 5.33 -17.81
N THR A 135 -19.46 4.80 -17.70
CA THR A 135 -18.77 4.01 -18.74
C THR A 135 -19.00 2.51 -18.63
N GLY A 136 -19.56 2.04 -17.50
CA GLY A 136 -19.63 0.61 -17.17
C GLY A 136 -18.27 0.00 -16.76
N LEU A 137 -17.25 0.84 -16.53
CA LEU A 137 -15.89 0.44 -16.16
C LEU A 137 -15.51 0.98 -14.79
N PHE A 138 -14.54 0.33 -14.13
CA PHE A 138 -13.97 0.79 -12.89
C PHE A 138 -12.49 0.40 -12.75
N PHE A 139 -11.75 1.10 -11.89
CA PHE A 139 -10.41 0.74 -11.48
C PHE A 139 -10.47 -0.04 -10.16
N PRO A 140 -9.93 -1.29 -10.12
CA PRO A 140 -10.25 -2.22 -9.05
C PRO A 140 -9.34 -2.14 -7.81
N VAL A 141 -8.10 -1.61 -7.90
CA VAL A 141 -7.17 -1.63 -6.76
C VAL A 141 -7.63 -0.63 -5.70
N ASP A 142 -7.87 -1.11 -4.47
CA ASP A 142 -8.60 -0.39 -3.43
C ASP A 142 -7.92 -0.40 -2.05
N PRO A 143 -6.74 0.22 -1.90
CA PRO A 143 -6.13 0.37 -0.58
C PRO A 143 -7.06 1.08 0.39
N GLY A 144 -6.83 0.91 1.69
CA GLY A 144 -7.69 1.47 2.74
C GLY A 144 -7.82 3.00 2.69
N ALA A 145 -6.81 3.72 2.22
CA ALA A 145 -6.83 5.17 2.04
C ALA A 145 -7.27 5.57 0.61
N ASP A 146 -7.84 6.77 0.46
CA ASP A 146 -8.04 7.37 -0.87
C ASP A 146 -6.72 7.97 -1.37
N ALA A 147 -5.84 7.08 -1.81
CA ALA A 147 -4.50 7.43 -2.25
C ALA A 147 -4.46 7.94 -3.70
N SER A 148 -3.45 8.76 -4.01
CA SER A 148 -3.14 9.15 -5.39
C SER A 148 -2.60 7.95 -6.16
N LEU A 149 -3.03 7.80 -7.42
CA LEU A 149 -2.67 6.65 -8.25
C LEU A 149 -1.17 6.62 -8.59
N GLY A 150 -0.50 7.79 -8.60
CA GLY A 150 0.97 7.86 -8.68
C GLY A 150 1.67 7.29 -7.45
N GLY A 151 1.17 7.62 -6.26
CA GLY A 151 1.66 7.04 -5.01
C GLY A 151 1.40 5.54 -4.94
N MET A 152 0.19 5.10 -5.31
CA MET A 152 -0.15 3.67 -5.39
C MET A 152 0.77 2.90 -6.35
N ALA A 153 1.09 3.46 -7.52
CA ALA A 153 2.03 2.85 -8.45
C ALA A 153 3.45 2.80 -7.86
N ALA A 154 3.89 3.89 -7.21
CA ALA A 154 5.23 3.97 -6.62
C ALA A 154 5.45 2.95 -5.49
N THR A 155 4.42 2.58 -4.72
CA THR A 155 4.50 1.61 -3.62
C THR A 155 4.00 0.21 -3.99
N ASN A 156 3.57 -0.01 -5.25
CA ASN A 156 2.88 -1.25 -5.66
C ASN A 156 1.70 -1.59 -4.74
N ALA A 157 0.85 -0.60 -4.48
CA ALA A 157 -0.29 -0.75 -3.57
C ALA A 157 -1.21 -1.92 -3.96
N SER A 158 -1.85 -2.49 -2.96
CA SER A 158 -2.82 -3.56 -3.05
C SER A 158 -4.18 -3.11 -2.49
N GLY A 159 -4.94 -4.02 -1.90
CA GLY A 159 -6.23 -3.78 -1.26
C GLY A 159 -7.10 -5.01 -1.25
N THR A 160 -8.35 -4.86 -0.80
CA THR A 160 -9.27 -5.99 -0.61
C THR A 160 -9.63 -6.73 -1.89
N ASN A 161 -9.57 -6.04 -3.03
CA ASN A 161 -9.89 -6.59 -4.35
C ASN A 161 -8.71 -7.35 -5.01
N ALA A 162 -7.52 -7.37 -4.40
CA ALA A 162 -6.31 -7.90 -5.04
C ALA A 162 -6.41 -9.38 -5.37
N VAL A 163 -7.06 -10.17 -4.53
CA VAL A 163 -7.26 -11.62 -4.75
C VAL A 163 -7.92 -11.93 -6.11
N ARG A 164 -8.75 -11.02 -6.63
CA ARG A 164 -9.39 -11.18 -7.94
C ARG A 164 -8.72 -10.39 -9.05
N TYR A 165 -8.35 -9.16 -8.77
CA TYR A 165 -7.97 -8.19 -9.79
C TYR A 165 -6.49 -7.88 -9.83
N GLY A 166 -5.71 -8.42 -8.87
CA GLY A 166 -4.27 -8.15 -8.73
C GLY A 166 -3.99 -6.79 -8.09
N THR A 167 -2.70 -6.51 -7.91
CA THR A 167 -2.17 -5.27 -7.34
C THR A 167 -1.90 -4.22 -8.41
N MET A 168 -1.26 -3.10 -8.04
CA MET A 168 -0.86 -2.07 -9.01
C MET A 168 0.02 -2.62 -10.12
N LYS A 169 0.98 -3.51 -9.84
CA LYS A 169 1.85 -4.11 -10.88
C LYS A 169 1.09 -4.89 -11.97
N ASP A 170 -0.11 -5.38 -11.66
CA ASP A 170 -0.94 -6.13 -12.60
C ASP A 170 -1.87 -5.21 -13.40
N ASN A 171 -2.11 -4.00 -12.88
CA ASN A 171 -3.07 -3.04 -13.42
C ASN A 171 -2.43 -1.80 -14.06
N VAL A 172 -1.13 -1.55 -13.86
CA VAL A 172 -0.37 -0.52 -14.58
C VAL A 172 0.13 -1.10 -15.91
N LEU A 173 -0.29 -0.50 -17.02
CA LEU A 173 0.10 -0.92 -18.38
C LEU A 173 1.36 -0.20 -18.86
N SER A 174 1.51 1.08 -18.55
CA SER A 174 2.69 1.88 -18.85
C SER A 174 2.78 3.10 -17.95
N LEU A 175 3.98 3.66 -17.86
CA LEU A 175 4.28 4.87 -17.13
C LEU A 175 5.05 5.83 -18.02
N THR A 176 4.81 7.13 -17.82
CA THR A 176 5.74 8.18 -18.24
C THR A 176 6.40 8.72 -16.96
N ALA A 177 7.72 8.77 -16.93
CA ALA A 177 8.47 9.21 -15.75
C ALA A 177 9.66 10.09 -16.14
N VAL A 178 10.00 11.02 -15.23
CA VAL A 178 11.22 11.84 -15.34
C VAL A 178 12.34 11.13 -14.58
N LEU A 179 13.45 10.85 -15.27
CA LEU A 179 14.64 10.22 -14.70
C LEU A 179 15.51 11.27 -13.96
N PRO A 180 16.46 10.85 -13.10
CA PRO A 180 17.41 11.74 -12.43
C PRO A 180 18.25 12.60 -13.37
N SER A 181 18.43 12.20 -14.63
CA SER A 181 19.04 13.00 -15.70
C SER A 181 18.16 14.17 -16.17
N GLY A 182 16.88 14.21 -15.79
CA GLY A 182 15.88 15.14 -16.34
C GLY A 182 15.29 14.70 -17.68
N GLU A 183 15.65 13.51 -18.18
CA GLU A 183 15.06 12.92 -19.37
C GLU A 183 13.70 12.29 -19.08
N LEU A 184 12.83 12.31 -20.09
CA LEU A 184 11.53 11.68 -20.04
C LEU A 184 11.63 10.26 -20.60
N VAL A 185 11.13 9.28 -19.86
CA VAL A 185 11.03 7.89 -20.30
C VAL A 185 9.58 7.43 -20.32
N LYS A 186 9.20 6.72 -21.37
CA LYS A 186 7.96 5.96 -21.45
C LYS A 186 8.29 4.48 -21.34
N THR A 187 7.75 3.80 -20.36
CA THR A 187 8.15 2.42 -20.04
C THR A 187 7.59 1.38 -21.01
N ALA A 188 6.42 1.61 -21.58
CA ALA A 188 5.78 0.74 -22.55
C ALA A 188 4.73 1.51 -23.40
N ALA A 189 4.26 0.90 -24.47
CA ALA A 189 3.07 1.34 -25.19
C ALA A 189 1.79 0.85 -24.46
N ARG A 190 0.58 1.28 -24.93
CA ARG A 190 -0.71 0.85 -24.38
C ARG A 190 -1.08 -0.60 -24.73
N ALA A 191 -0.31 -1.29 -25.56
CA ALA A 191 -0.61 -2.67 -25.94
C ALA A 191 -0.65 -3.59 -24.72
N ARG A 192 -1.65 -4.48 -24.65
CA ARG A 192 -1.88 -5.36 -23.49
C ARG A 192 -0.77 -6.38 -23.25
N LYS A 193 0.06 -6.66 -24.24
CA LYS A 193 1.27 -7.50 -24.11
C LYS A 193 2.36 -7.03 -25.03
N THR A 194 3.59 -7.15 -24.58
CA THR A 194 4.80 -6.87 -25.34
C THR A 194 5.92 -7.81 -24.87
N SER A 195 6.85 -8.09 -25.76
CA SER A 195 8.13 -8.77 -25.46
C SER A 195 9.32 -7.93 -25.87
N ALA A 196 9.14 -6.60 -25.99
CA ALA A 196 10.17 -5.67 -26.46
C ALA A 196 11.04 -5.19 -25.29
N GLY A 197 12.14 -5.88 -25.04
CA GLY A 197 13.13 -5.50 -24.02
C GLY A 197 12.74 -5.88 -22.57
N TYR A 198 13.38 -5.22 -21.61
CA TYR A 198 13.08 -5.41 -20.20
C TYR A 198 11.74 -4.79 -19.84
N ASP A 199 11.04 -5.35 -18.83
CA ASP A 199 9.81 -4.80 -18.30
C ASP A 199 10.09 -3.60 -17.39
N LEU A 200 10.27 -2.43 -18.01
CA LEU A 200 10.53 -1.19 -17.30
C LEU A 200 9.31 -0.72 -16.47
N THR A 201 8.10 -1.10 -16.89
CA THR A 201 6.89 -0.75 -16.14
C THR A 201 6.91 -1.42 -14.76
N ARG A 202 7.20 -2.71 -14.71
CA ARG A 202 7.29 -3.45 -13.43
C ARG A 202 8.51 -3.08 -12.61
N LEU A 203 9.59 -2.61 -13.24
CA LEU A 203 10.75 -2.06 -12.52
C LEU A 203 10.40 -0.75 -11.81
N MET A 204 9.58 0.09 -12.45
CA MET A 204 9.18 1.40 -11.89
C MET A 204 8.06 1.29 -10.86
N VAL A 205 7.11 0.36 -11.03
CA VAL A 205 6.06 0.07 -10.05
C VAL A 205 6.69 -0.55 -8.80
N GLY A 206 6.46 0.06 -7.64
CA GLY A 206 7.09 -0.36 -6.38
C GLY A 206 8.52 0.16 -6.18
N SER A 207 9.01 1.09 -7.04
CA SER A 207 10.33 1.69 -6.88
C SER A 207 10.41 2.78 -5.82
N GLU A 208 9.30 3.14 -5.18
CA GLU A 208 9.20 4.11 -4.08
C GLU A 208 9.82 5.48 -4.40
N GLY A 209 9.76 5.89 -5.68
CA GLY A 209 10.33 7.15 -6.14
C GLY A 209 11.87 7.19 -6.18
N THR A 210 12.54 6.04 -6.08
CA THR A 210 14.01 5.96 -6.08
C THR A 210 14.62 5.90 -7.49
N LEU A 211 13.84 5.54 -8.52
CA LEU A 211 14.29 5.38 -9.90
C LEU A 211 13.78 6.46 -10.86
N GLY A 212 12.66 7.10 -10.52
CA GLY A 212 12.04 8.12 -11.37
C GLY A 212 10.83 8.75 -10.72
N LEU A 213 10.43 9.93 -11.22
CA LEU A 213 9.22 10.65 -10.83
C LEU A 213 8.12 10.38 -11.86
N ILE A 214 7.08 9.68 -11.46
CA ILE A 214 5.95 9.31 -12.33
C ILE A 214 5.12 10.55 -12.63
N THR A 215 4.91 10.85 -13.93
CA THR A 215 4.14 12.02 -14.38
C THR A 215 2.89 11.65 -15.19
N GLU A 216 2.80 10.40 -15.69
CA GLU A 216 1.63 9.88 -16.38
C GLU A 216 1.53 8.38 -16.18
N ILE A 217 0.31 7.85 -16.07
CA ILE A 217 0.03 6.45 -15.81
C ILE A 217 -1.06 5.98 -16.78
N THR A 218 -0.81 4.85 -17.45
CA THR A 218 -1.85 4.11 -18.17
C THR A 218 -2.30 2.94 -17.30
N LEU A 219 -3.59 2.92 -16.94
CA LEU A 219 -4.18 1.92 -16.06
C LEU A 219 -5.16 1.02 -16.81
N ARG A 220 -5.15 -0.27 -16.45
CA ARG A 220 -6.15 -1.23 -16.89
C ARG A 220 -7.45 -1.03 -16.12
N LEU A 221 -8.56 -0.97 -16.83
CA LEU A 221 -9.91 -0.95 -16.26
C LEU A 221 -10.56 -2.33 -16.31
N ARG A 222 -11.61 -2.49 -15.53
CA ARG A 222 -12.46 -3.69 -15.47
C ARG A 222 -13.92 -3.31 -15.70
N GLY A 223 -14.70 -4.22 -16.28
CA GLY A 223 -16.15 -4.06 -16.33
C GLY A 223 -16.76 -4.14 -14.94
N ILE A 224 -17.71 -3.25 -14.66
CA ILE A 224 -18.53 -3.35 -13.44
C ILE A 224 -19.29 -4.67 -13.49
N PRO A 225 -19.23 -5.54 -12.46
CA PRO A 225 -19.95 -6.81 -12.46
C PRO A 225 -21.47 -6.58 -12.48
N GLU A 226 -22.21 -7.45 -13.18
CA GLU A 226 -23.67 -7.42 -13.27
C GLU A 226 -24.32 -7.59 -11.89
N ALA A 227 -23.77 -8.51 -11.08
CA ALA A 227 -24.22 -8.77 -9.72
C ALA A 227 -23.04 -8.84 -8.75
N ILE A 228 -23.30 -8.37 -7.53
CA ILE A 228 -22.38 -8.41 -6.39
C ILE A 228 -23.14 -8.99 -5.22
N SER A 229 -22.56 -9.98 -4.54
CA SER A 229 -23.05 -10.53 -3.28
C SER A 229 -21.97 -10.46 -2.23
N ALA A 230 -22.25 -9.86 -1.07
CA ALA A 230 -21.37 -9.93 0.09
C ALA A 230 -21.88 -10.98 1.09
N ALA A 231 -20.97 -11.61 1.80
CA ALA A 231 -21.32 -12.60 2.82
C ALA A 231 -20.43 -12.46 4.04
N THR A 232 -20.95 -12.98 5.17
CA THR A 232 -20.21 -13.16 6.42
C THR A 232 -20.26 -14.62 6.82
N CYS A 233 -19.21 -15.13 7.47
CA CYS A 233 -19.17 -16.44 8.08
C CYS A 233 -18.30 -16.40 9.33
N SER A 234 -18.80 -16.90 10.45
CA SER A 234 -18.09 -16.99 11.73
C SER A 234 -17.44 -18.36 11.89
N PHE A 235 -16.29 -18.40 12.57
CA PHE A 235 -15.53 -19.63 12.81
C PHE A 235 -15.16 -19.75 14.30
N PRO A 236 -14.96 -20.99 14.80
CA PRO A 236 -14.52 -21.20 16.17
C PRO A 236 -13.14 -20.62 16.46
N THR A 237 -12.23 -20.73 15.48
CA THR A 237 -10.83 -20.24 15.58
C THR A 237 -10.41 -19.51 14.32
N VAL A 238 -9.35 -18.70 14.43
CA VAL A 238 -8.72 -18.07 13.26
C VAL A 238 -8.11 -19.13 12.34
N GLU A 239 -7.60 -20.22 12.88
CA GLU A 239 -7.05 -21.35 12.11
C GLU A 239 -8.13 -21.98 11.22
N ASP A 240 -9.35 -22.22 11.75
CA ASP A 240 -10.47 -22.75 10.96
C ASP A 240 -10.86 -21.78 9.83
N ALA A 241 -10.95 -20.48 10.14
CA ALA A 241 -11.23 -19.46 9.12
C ALA A 241 -10.17 -19.46 8.01
N CYS A 242 -8.87 -19.48 8.36
CA CYS A 242 -7.79 -19.53 7.39
C CYS A 242 -7.80 -20.83 6.56
N ASN A 243 -8.10 -21.98 7.16
CA ASN A 243 -8.21 -23.25 6.44
C ASN A 243 -9.38 -23.25 5.44
N ALA A 244 -10.49 -22.61 5.76
CA ALA A 244 -11.59 -22.39 4.83
C ALA A 244 -11.16 -21.51 3.66
N VAL A 245 -10.36 -20.46 3.90
CA VAL A 245 -9.76 -19.61 2.83
C VAL A 245 -8.84 -20.42 1.94
N ILE A 246 -7.90 -21.18 2.53
CA ILE A 246 -6.95 -22.02 1.78
C ILE A 246 -7.71 -22.95 0.83
N THR A 247 -8.72 -23.66 1.35
CA THR A 247 -9.55 -24.58 0.56
C THR A 247 -10.32 -23.85 -0.54
N THR A 248 -10.87 -22.67 -0.23
CA THR A 248 -11.58 -21.83 -1.22
C THR A 248 -10.69 -21.43 -2.40
N ILE A 249 -9.46 -21.01 -2.12
CA ILE A 249 -8.49 -20.64 -3.16
C ILE A 249 -8.04 -21.87 -3.95
N GLN A 250 -7.77 -23.02 -3.28
CA GLN A 250 -7.41 -24.27 -3.93
C GLN A 250 -8.53 -24.83 -4.83
N TYR A 251 -9.78 -24.64 -4.42
CA TYR A 251 -10.94 -25.02 -5.23
C TYR A 251 -11.08 -24.17 -6.50
N GLY A 252 -10.40 -23.01 -6.54
CA GLY A 252 -10.45 -22.07 -7.67
C GLY A 252 -11.72 -21.22 -7.70
N LEU A 253 -12.38 -21.01 -6.55
CA LEU A 253 -13.55 -20.17 -6.45
C LEU A 253 -13.16 -18.71 -6.78
N PRO A 254 -13.78 -18.05 -7.77
CA PRO A 254 -13.37 -16.74 -8.24
C PRO A 254 -13.91 -15.63 -7.33
N ILE A 255 -13.59 -15.67 -6.04
CA ILE A 255 -13.98 -14.65 -5.07
C ILE A 255 -13.40 -13.29 -5.41
N ALA A 256 -14.15 -12.23 -5.12
CA ALA A 256 -13.72 -10.86 -5.37
C ALA A 256 -12.95 -10.28 -4.20
N ARG A 257 -13.37 -10.59 -2.97
CA ARG A 257 -12.71 -10.20 -1.71
C ARG A 257 -12.88 -11.31 -0.70
N ILE A 258 -11.90 -11.49 0.16
CA ILE A 258 -12.02 -12.34 1.34
C ILE A 258 -11.12 -11.79 2.45
N GLU A 259 -11.75 -11.31 3.52
CA GLU A 259 -11.11 -10.56 4.60
C GLU A 259 -11.34 -11.27 5.93
N LEU A 260 -10.28 -11.39 6.72
CA LEU A 260 -10.35 -11.92 8.08
C LEU A 260 -10.42 -10.77 9.08
N LEU A 261 -11.32 -10.92 10.07
CA LEU A 261 -11.30 -10.18 11.32
C LEU A 261 -11.24 -11.20 12.47
N ASP A 262 -10.28 -11.05 13.39
CA ASP A 262 -10.30 -11.88 14.60
C ASP A 262 -11.39 -11.42 15.58
N ALA A 263 -11.64 -12.20 16.61
CA ALA A 263 -12.70 -11.91 17.60
C ALA A 263 -12.54 -10.52 18.24
N LEU A 264 -11.30 -10.10 18.52
CA LEU A 264 -11.00 -8.79 19.11
C LEU A 264 -11.31 -7.65 18.14
N THR A 265 -11.01 -7.84 16.87
CA THR A 265 -11.36 -6.86 15.81
C THR A 265 -12.87 -6.79 15.63
N VAL A 266 -13.57 -7.92 15.62
CA VAL A 266 -15.04 -7.94 15.51
C VAL A 266 -15.68 -7.20 16.69
N GLN A 267 -15.21 -7.41 17.92
CA GLN A 267 -15.65 -6.66 19.10
C GLN A 267 -15.45 -5.16 18.94
N ALA A 268 -14.25 -4.76 18.49
CA ALA A 268 -13.93 -3.34 18.26
C ALA A 268 -14.85 -2.70 17.21
N VAL A 269 -15.06 -3.39 16.09
CA VAL A 269 -15.91 -2.93 14.98
C VAL A 269 -17.37 -2.86 15.38
N ASN A 270 -17.89 -3.83 16.13
CA ASN A 270 -19.24 -3.80 16.69
C ASN A 270 -19.47 -2.54 17.53
N ALA A 271 -18.54 -2.24 18.44
CA ALA A 271 -18.63 -1.07 19.30
C ALA A 271 -18.55 0.24 18.51
N TYR A 272 -17.63 0.33 17.56
CA TYR A 272 -17.35 1.56 16.79
C TYR A 272 -18.44 1.84 15.75
N SER A 273 -18.81 0.84 14.94
CA SER A 273 -19.74 0.98 13.81
C SER A 273 -21.19 0.60 14.18
N LYS A 274 -21.47 0.33 15.48
CA LYS A 274 -22.79 -0.04 16.01
C LYS A 274 -23.39 -1.25 15.28
N LEU A 275 -22.60 -2.28 15.08
CA LEU A 275 -22.99 -3.56 14.52
C LEU A 275 -23.24 -4.59 15.64
N SER A 276 -23.76 -5.75 15.26
CA SER A 276 -24.01 -6.89 16.16
C SER A 276 -23.53 -8.17 15.48
N LEU A 277 -22.32 -8.16 14.91
CA LEU A 277 -21.69 -9.35 14.35
C LEU A 277 -21.33 -10.32 15.47
N PRO A 278 -21.38 -11.66 15.26
CA PRO A 278 -20.90 -12.63 16.23
C PRO A 278 -19.44 -12.36 16.60
N GLU A 279 -19.13 -12.26 17.91
CA GLU A 279 -17.79 -11.92 18.42
C GLU A 279 -16.85 -13.14 18.39
N ASN A 280 -16.75 -13.74 17.21
CA ASN A 280 -15.84 -14.83 16.85
C ASN A 280 -14.99 -14.40 15.65
N PRO A 281 -13.92 -15.13 15.31
CA PRO A 281 -13.24 -14.94 14.04
C PRO A 281 -14.22 -14.95 12.87
N LEU A 282 -14.17 -13.92 12.04
CA LEU A 282 -15.15 -13.66 11.00
C LEU A 282 -14.45 -13.50 9.64
N LEU A 283 -15.00 -14.15 8.62
CA LEU A 283 -14.68 -13.83 7.22
C LEU A 283 -15.75 -12.92 6.65
N LEU A 284 -15.31 -11.85 5.99
CA LEU A 284 -16.11 -11.02 5.09
C LEU A 284 -15.74 -11.37 3.67
N ILE A 285 -16.71 -11.76 2.85
CA ILE A 285 -16.49 -12.26 1.50
C ILE A 285 -17.32 -11.46 0.50
N GLU A 286 -16.82 -11.27 -0.71
CA GLU A 286 -17.59 -10.69 -1.80
C GLU A 286 -17.42 -11.51 -3.08
N PHE A 287 -18.54 -11.75 -3.75
CA PHE A 287 -18.63 -12.48 -5.01
C PHE A 287 -19.08 -11.54 -6.12
N HIS A 288 -18.41 -11.61 -7.28
CA HIS A 288 -18.73 -10.83 -8.46
C HIS A 288 -19.07 -11.73 -9.64
N GLY A 289 -20.07 -11.38 -10.42
CA GLY A 289 -20.43 -12.11 -11.65
C GLY A 289 -21.82 -11.77 -12.15
N SER A 290 -22.50 -12.74 -12.77
CA SER A 290 -23.94 -12.71 -13.01
C SER A 290 -24.73 -13.15 -11.78
N ASP A 291 -26.02 -12.90 -11.72
CA ASP A 291 -26.90 -13.36 -10.63
C ASP A 291 -26.77 -14.86 -10.33
N ALA A 292 -26.70 -15.68 -11.39
CA ALA A 292 -26.51 -17.13 -11.23
C ALA A 292 -25.14 -17.47 -10.64
N SER A 293 -24.08 -16.80 -11.14
CA SER A 293 -22.70 -17.05 -10.71
C SER A 293 -22.46 -16.65 -9.27
N VAL A 294 -22.94 -15.49 -8.81
CA VAL A 294 -22.74 -15.08 -7.40
C VAL A 294 -23.47 -15.99 -6.42
N LYS A 295 -24.62 -16.53 -6.82
CA LYS A 295 -25.37 -17.51 -6.03
C LYS A 295 -24.61 -18.85 -5.92
N GLU A 296 -24.07 -19.33 -7.03
CA GLU A 296 -23.26 -20.57 -7.06
C GLU A 296 -22.01 -20.41 -6.21
N GLN A 297 -21.28 -19.31 -6.38
CA GLN A 297 -20.08 -19.00 -5.59
C GLN A 297 -20.39 -18.98 -4.09
N ALA A 298 -21.49 -18.30 -3.68
CA ALA A 298 -21.90 -18.23 -2.26
C ALA A 298 -22.29 -19.59 -1.71
N THR A 299 -22.99 -20.43 -2.50
CA THR A 299 -23.34 -21.78 -2.09
C THR A 299 -22.10 -22.65 -1.87
N THR A 300 -21.20 -22.67 -2.85
CA THR A 300 -19.95 -23.45 -2.78
C THR A 300 -19.07 -23.00 -1.62
N PHE A 301 -18.94 -21.69 -1.39
CA PHE A 301 -18.22 -21.20 -0.22
C PHE A 301 -18.87 -21.65 1.09
N GLY A 302 -20.20 -21.59 1.19
CA GLY A 302 -20.94 -22.07 2.37
C GLY A 302 -20.70 -23.55 2.68
N GLU A 303 -20.60 -24.40 1.65
CA GLU A 303 -20.27 -25.83 1.77
C GLU A 303 -18.83 -26.01 2.28
N ILE A 304 -17.86 -25.27 1.72
CA ILE A 304 -16.47 -25.29 2.18
C ILE A 304 -16.38 -24.81 3.64
N ALA A 305 -17.03 -23.70 3.98
CA ALA A 305 -16.99 -23.15 5.33
C ALA A 305 -17.54 -24.14 6.37
N ALA A 306 -18.58 -24.92 6.03
CA ALA A 306 -19.15 -25.91 6.90
C ALA A 306 -18.16 -27.05 7.25
N GLU A 307 -17.23 -27.41 6.37
CA GLU A 307 -16.18 -28.38 6.65
C GLU A 307 -15.21 -27.93 7.75
N PHE A 308 -15.10 -26.60 7.96
CA PHE A 308 -14.27 -25.97 8.99
C PHE A 308 -15.11 -25.38 10.15
N ALA A 309 -16.27 -25.98 10.43
CA ALA A 309 -17.17 -25.54 11.48
C ALA A 309 -17.65 -24.10 11.38
N GLY A 310 -17.68 -23.54 10.16
CA GLY A 310 -18.23 -22.21 9.87
C GLY A 310 -19.72 -22.15 10.22
N THR A 311 -20.14 -21.08 10.87
CA THR A 311 -21.51 -20.82 11.33
C THR A 311 -21.97 -19.44 10.87
N ASP A 312 -23.26 -19.17 11.02
CA ASP A 312 -23.86 -17.86 10.74
C ASP A 312 -23.54 -17.34 9.33
N PHE A 313 -23.42 -18.25 8.34
CA PHE A 313 -23.23 -17.85 6.96
C PHE A 313 -24.44 -17.08 6.45
N GLN A 314 -24.22 -15.80 6.13
CA GLN A 314 -25.25 -14.91 5.62
C GLN A 314 -24.74 -14.20 4.38
N ALA A 315 -25.48 -14.32 3.27
CA ALA A 315 -25.17 -13.64 2.03
C ALA A 315 -26.26 -12.62 1.67
N THR A 316 -25.87 -11.46 1.17
CA THR A 316 -26.77 -10.38 0.75
C THR A 316 -26.33 -9.77 -0.57
N THR A 317 -27.29 -9.47 -1.42
CA THR A 317 -27.13 -8.66 -2.64
C THR A 317 -27.58 -7.22 -2.44
N HIS A 318 -28.22 -6.89 -1.31
CA HIS A 318 -28.65 -5.54 -1.00
C HIS A 318 -27.47 -4.60 -0.84
N GLU A 319 -27.43 -3.53 -1.61
CA GLU A 319 -26.31 -2.60 -1.65
C GLU A 319 -26.03 -1.93 -0.30
N GLU A 320 -27.07 -1.52 0.42
CA GLU A 320 -26.94 -0.88 1.74
C GLU A 320 -26.27 -1.81 2.76
N ASP A 321 -26.66 -3.08 2.79
CA ASP A 321 -26.10 -4.09 3.70
C ASP A 321 -24.63 -4.35 3.33
N ARG A 322 -24.33 -4.52 2.03
CA ARG A 322 -22.96 -4.69 1.56
C ARG A 322 -22.07 -3.50 1.93
N ASN A 323 -22.55 -2.29 1.66
CA ASN A 323 -21.82 -1.07 1.99
C ASN A 323 -21.56 -0.94 3.48
N ARG A 324 -22.52 -1.31 4.34
CA ARG A 324 -22.36 -1.31 5.79
C ARG A 324 -21.30 -2.30 6.28
N LEU A 325 -21.25 -3.50 5.71
CA LEU A 325 -20.25 -4.51 6.05
C LEU A 325 -18.86 -4.05 5.64
N TRP A 326 -18.69 -3.54 4.42
CA TRP A 326 -17.39 -3.06 3.94
C TRP A 326 -16.95 -1.78 4.63
N GLN A 327 -17.87 -0.88 5.00
CA GLN A 327 -17.54 0.29 5.81
C GLN A 327 -16.96 -0.14 7.17
N ALA A 328 -17.57 -1.12 7.82
CA ALA A 328 -17.07 -1.68 9.07
C ALA A 328 -15.65 -2.26 8.94
N ARG A 329 -15.35 -2.94 7.81
CA ARG A 329 -13.99 -3.40 7.51
C ARG A 329 -13.01 -2.24 7.30
N HIS A 330 -13.43 -1.19 6.61
CA HIS A 330 -12.61 0.01 6.44
C HIS A 330 -12.35 0.74 7.76
N ASP A 331 -13.31 0.73 8.65
CA ASP A 331 -13.20 1.35 9.98
C ASP A 331 -12.36 0.53 10.97
N ALA A 332 -11.97 -0.71 10.64
CA ALA A 332 -11.32 -1.65 11.55
C ALA A 332 -10.04 -1.08 12.22
N TYR A 333 -9.24 -0.28 11.50
CA TYR A 333 -8.07 0.38 12.07
C TYR A 333 -8.46 1.35 13.20
N TRP A 334 -9.42 2.24 12.94
CA TRP A 334 -9.88 3.24 13.91
C TRP A 334 -10.65 2.61 15.07
N ALA A 335 -11.45 1.59 14.77
CA ALA A 335 -12.14 0.78 15.77
C ALA A 335 -11.14 0.09 16.71
N SER A 336 -10.10 -0.47 16.15
CA SER A 336 -9.03 -1.13 16.91
C SER A 336 -8.28 -0.15 17.82
N LEU A 337 -7.96 1.06 17.34
CA LEU A 337 -7.35 2.10 18.19
C LEU A 337 -8.21 2.48 19.40
N ALA A 338 -9.54 2.42 19.26
CA ALA A 338 -10.45 2.71 20.37
C ALA A 338 -10.41 1.68 21.50
N LEU A 339 -9.86 0.47 21.28
CA LEU A 339 -9.65 -0.54 22.32
C LEU A 339 -8.67 -0.08 23.40
N ARG A 340 -7.73 0.81 23.06
CA ARG A 340 -6.76 1.38 24.00
C ARG A 340 -6.63 2.90 23.75
N PRO A 341 -7.46 3.73 24.40
CA PRO A 341 -7.40 5.18 24.22
C PRO A 341 -6.01 5.75 24.51
N GLY A 342 -5.50 6.61 23.63
CA GLY A 342 -4.16 7.20 23.73
C GLY A 342 -3.04 6.37 23.11
N ALA A 343 -3.27 5.10 22.78
CA ALA A 343 -2.27 4.27 22.12
C ALA A 343 -2.06 4.70 20.65
N LYS A 344 -0.86 4.37 20.13
CA LYS A 344 -0.56 4.35 18.71
C LYS A 344 -0.61 2.92 18.19
N GLY A 345 -1.01 2.76 16.93
CA GLY A 345 -1.02 1.46 16.27
C GLY A 345 0.26 1.23 15.46
N ILE A 346 0.97 0.14 15.74
CA ILE A 346 2.00 -0.38 14.84
C ILE A 346 1.36 -1.50 14.03
N SER A 347 1.14 -1.28 12.74
CA SER A 347 0.60 -2.28 11.83
C SER A 347 1.72 -3.11 11.23
N THR A 348 1.68 -4.44 11.42
CA THR A 348 2.52 -5.36 10.66
C THR A 348 1.94 -5.57 9.26
N ASP A 349 2.73 -6.16 8.34
CA ASP A 349 2.29 -6.34 6.96
C ASP A 349 3.01 -7.52 6.31
N VAL A 350 2.95 -8.68 6.93
CA VAL A 350 3.54 -9.87 6.36
C VAL A 350 2.59 -10.54 5.37
N CYS A 351 3.17 -11.19 4.35
CA CYS A 351 2.43 -12.03 3.44
C CYS A 351 3.17 -13.37 3.29
N VAL A 352 2.43 -14.47 3.38
CA VAL A 352 2.97 -15.83 3.26
C VAL A 352 2.24 -16.58 2.14
N PRO A 353 2.84 -17.62 1.56
CA PRO A 353 2.10 -18.55 0.71
C PRO A 353 0.81 -18.97 1.42
N VAL A 354 -0.32 -18.98 0.70
CA VAL A 354 -1.64 -19.23 1.30
C VAL A 354 -1.69 -20.52 2.14
N SER A 355 -0.91 -21.54 1.76
CA SER A 355 -0.78 -22.81 2.52
C SER A 355 -0.18 -22.65 3.92
N HIS A 356 0.56 -21.58 4.19
CA HIS A 356 1.15 -21.27 5.50
C HIS A 356 0.33 -20.24 6.32
N LEU A 357 -0.76 -19.73 5.74
CA LEU A 357 -1.53 -18.65 6.35
C LEU A 357 -2.05 -19.00 7.75
N ALA A 358 -2.72 -20.15 7.89
CA ALA A 358 -3.32 -20.59 9.17
C ALA A 358 -2.26 -20.69 10.29
N ASP A 359 -1.10 -21.29 9.97
CA ASP A 359 -0.02 -21.44 10.93
C ASP A 359 0.63 -20.10 11.28
N CYS A 360 0.90 -19.24 10.29
CA CYS A 360 1.52 -17.94 10.52
C CYS A 360 0.63 -17.02 11.38
N VAL A 361 -0.67 -16.92 11.07
CA VAL A 361 -1.60 -16.09 11.84
C VAL A 361 -1.77 -16.60 13.27
N SER A 362 -1.90 -17.93 13.46
CA SER A 362 -2.02 -18.55 14.78
C SER A 362 -0.78 -18.30 15.64
N GLN A 363 0.43 -18.43 15.06
CA GLN A 363 1.68 -18.09 15.76
C GLN A 363 1.74 -16.61 16.13
N ALA A 364 1.34 -15.72 15.21
CA ALA A 364 1.34 -14.27 15.42
C ALA A 364 0.44 -13.88 16.61
N GLN A 365 -0.79 -14.39 16.67
CA GLN A 365 -1.72 -14.13 17.77
C GLN A 365 -1.19 -14.66 19.11
N LYS A 366 -0.71 -15.89 19.13
CA LYS A 366 -0.14 -16.51 20.34
C LYS A 366 1.02 -15.69 20.87
N LYS A 367 1.94 -15.28 19.99
CA LYS A 367 3.11 -14.48 20.37
C LYS A 367 2.73 -13.11 20.91
N ALA A 368 1.75 -12.44 20.30
CA ALA A 368 1.24 -11.15 20.77
C ALA A 368 0.64 -11.28 22.18
N ALA A 369 -0.15 -12.33 22.42
CA ALA A 369 -0.73 -12.61 23.73
C ALA A 369 0.35 -12.93 24.78
N GLU A 370 1.36 -13.77 24.46
CA GLU A 370 2.50 -14.06 25.33
C GLU A 370 3.27 -12.80 25.74
N MET A 371 3.37 -11.82 24.83
CA MET A 371 4.07 -10.55 25.07
C MET A 371 3.16 -9.50 25.74
N GLY A 372 1.89 -9.80 25.96
CA GLY A 372 0.94 -8.94 26.67
C GLY A 372 0.43 -7.77 25.84
N PHE A 373 0.39 -7.88 24.51
CA PHE A 373 -0.17 -6.84 23.66
C PHE A 373 -1.69 -6.95 23.47
N VAL A 374 -2.36 -5.81 23.39
CA VAL A 374 -3.67 -5.68 22.75
C VAL A 374 -3.40 -5.59 21.25
N ALA A 375 -3.73 -6.65 20.51
CA ALA A 375 -3.24 -6.86 19.15
C ALA A 375 -4.31 -7.46 18.24
N PRO A 376 -5.34 -6.68 17.85
CA PRO A 376 -6.35 -7.14 16.89
C PRO A 376 -5.72 -7.50 15.55
N VAL A 377 -6.30 -8.52 14.88
CA VAL A 377 -5.82 -9.05 13.60
C VAL A 377 -6.86 -8.84 12.52
N VAL A 378 -6.41 -8.27 11.40
CA VAL A 378 -7.18 -8.17 10.15
C VAL A 378 -6.31 -8.61 8.99
N GLY A 379 -6.90 -9.07 7.87
CA GLY A 379 -6.05 -9.44 6.74
C GLY A 379 -6.78 -9.69 5.44
N HIS A 380 -6.02 -9.45 4.35
CA HIS A 380 -6.33 -9.80 2.96
C HIS A 380 -5.98 -11.28 2.74
N VAL A 381 -6.71 -12.15 3.44
CA VAL A 381 -6.32 -13.56 3.61
C VAL A 381 -6.39 -14.38 2.31
N GLY A 382 -7.10 -13.88 1.30
CA GLY A 382 -7.12 -14.50 -0.03
C GLY A 382 -5.76 -14.48 -0.73
N ASP A 383 -4.91 -13.50 -0.40
CA ASP A 383 -3.55 -13.36 -0.93
C ASP A 383 -2.47 -13.84 0.06
N GLY A 384 -2.87 -14.27 1.28
CA GLY A 384 -1.94 -14.66 2.34
C GLY A 384 -1.37 -13.48 3.14
N ASN A 385 -1.88 -12.25 2.92
CA ASN A 385 -1.47 -11.05 3.64
C ASN A 385 -2.34 -10.80 4.87
N PHE A 386 -1.74 -10.45 6.00
CA PHE A 386 -2.45 -10.05 7.20
C PHE A 386 -1.68 -9.03 8.03
N HIS A 387 -2.41 -8.33 8.87
CA HIS A 387 -1.90 -7.28 9.74
C HIS A 387 -2.24 -7.60 11.19
N VAL A 388 -1.25 -7.52 12.05
CA VAL A 388 -1.43 -7.46 13.51
C VAL A 388 -1.23 -6.00 13.90
N LEU A 389 -2.25 -5.39 14.50
CA LEU A 389 -2.16 -4.01 14.95
C LEU A 389 -1.78 -3.98 16.43
N LEU A 390 -0.51 -3.77 16.72
CA LEU A 390 -0.03 -3.61 18.10
C LEU A 390 -0.43 -2.23 18.63
N LEU A 391 -1.24 -2.17 19.66
CA LEU A 391 -1.63 -0.93 20.32
C LEU A 391 -0.66 -0.64 21.46
N ILE A 392 0.18 0.38 21.31
CA ILE A 392 1.26 0.69 22.24
C ILE A 392 1.23 2.15 22.70
N ASP A 393 1.83 2.39 23.87
CA ASP A 393 2.24 3.72 24.29
C ASP A 393 3.65 4.01 23.74
N ILE A 394 3.72 4.93 22.77
CA ILE A 394 5.00 5.30 22.15
C ILE A 394 5.92 6.09 23.05
N GLU A 395 5.39 6.63 24.15
CA GLU A 395 6.19 7.34 25.17
C GLU A 395 6.83 6.37 26.18
N ASP A 396 6.43 5.07 26.19
CA ASP A 396 7.07 4.03 26.96
C ASP A 396 8.16 3.30 26.14
N PRO A 397 9.45 3.56 26.36
CA PRO A 397 10.54 2.92 25.62
C PRO A 397 10.57 1.39 25.75
N GLN A 398 10.06 0.83 26.88
CA GLN A 398 10.04 -0.62 27.08
C GLN A 398 8.94 -1.26 26.23
N GLU A 399 7.79 -0.60 26.11
CA GLU A 399 6.72 -1.07 25.27
C GLU A 399 7.10 -0.97 23.78
N VAL A 400 7.74 0.13 23.37
CA VAL A 400 8.29 0.29 22.01
C VAL A 400 9.30 -0.82 21.71
N ALA A 401 10.27 -1.08 22.59
CA ALA A 401 11.27 -2.13 22.37
C ALA A 401 10.65 -3.53 22.27
N ARG A 402 9.62 -3.83 23.07
CA ARG A 402 8.86 -5.10 22.95
C ARG A 402 8.14 -5.20 21.61
N ALA A 403 7.49 -4.11 21.16
CA ALA A 403 6.80 -4.09 19.88
C ALA A 403 7.77 -4.29 18.71
N GLU A 404 8.92 -3.65 18.73
CA GLU A 404 9.99 -3.86 17.74
C GLU A 404 10.48 -5.31 17.71
N HIS A 405 10.63 -5.92 18.88
CA HIS A 405 11.01 -7.33 18.98
C HIS A 405 9.91 -8.23 18.35
N TYR A 406 8.64 -7.95 18.61
CA TYR A 406 7.52 -8.69 18.02
C TYR A 406 7.50 -8.54 16.49
N VAL A 407 7.60 -7.30 15.97
CA VAL A 407 7.61 -7.03 14.52
C VAL A 407 8.78 -7.75 13.85
N GLY A 408 9.99 -7.68 14.46
CA GLY A 408 11.16 -8.39 13.96
C GLY A 408 10.97 -9.91 13.92
N TRP A 409 10.43 -10.48 14.99
CA TRP A 409 10.13 -11.90 15.07
C TRP A 409 9.11 -12.34 14.02
N LEU A 410 8.01 -11.57 13.84
CA LEU A 410 6.96 -11.93 12.88
C LEU A 410 7.48 -11.89 11.43
N ASN A 411 8.30 -10.87 11.09
CA ASN A 411 8.95 -10.81 9.79
C ASN A 411 9.87 -12.00 9.55
N ASP A 412 10.66 -12.40 10.55
CA ASP A 412 11.55 -13.56 10.45
C ASP A 412 10.74 -14.88 10.28
N VAL A 413 9.59 -15.02 10.95
CA VAL A 413 8.68 -16.16 10.78
C VAL A 413 8.11 -16.21 9.36
N ALA A 414 7.61 -15.08 8.85
CA ALA A 414 7.05 -15.02 7.51
C ALA A 414 8.10 -15.35 6.42
N ILE A 415 9.30 -14.78 6.53
CA ILE A 415 10.42 -15.05 5.61
C ILE A 415 10.82 -16.54 5.67
N ALA A 416 10.84 -17.15 6.86
CA ALA A 416 11.14 -18.57 7.02
C ALA A 416 10.07 -19.51 6.40
N MET A 417 8.87 -19.00 6.16
CA MET A 417 7.76 -19.66 5.49
C MET A 417 7.68 -19.32 3.97
N ASP A 418 8.79 -18.92 3.35
CA ASP A 418 8.85 -18.47 1.95
C ASP A 418 7.92 -17.24 1.68
N GLY A 419 7.66 -16.45 2.71
CA GLY A 419 6.86 -15.22 2.64
C GLY A 419 7.72 -13.96 2.54
N THR A 420 7.07 -12.82 2.75
CA THR A 420 7.68 -11.49 2.68
C THR A 420 7.38 -10.66 3.93
N CYS A 421 8.27 -9.75 4.26
CA CYS A 421 8.06 -8.78 5.34
C CYS A 421 7.04 -7.69 4.97
N THR A 422 6.63 -7.60 3.70
CA THR A 422 5.69 -6.58 3.23
C THR A 422 4.78 -7.11 2.13
N GLY A 423 3.49 -7.21 2.41
CA GLY A 423 2.46 -7.57 1.43
C GLY A 423 2.06 -6.37 0.56
N GLU A 424 1.89 -5.20 1.19
CA GLU A 424 1.37 -4.01 0.50
C GLU A 424 1.95 -2.66 0.96
N HIS A 425 2.51 -2.55 2.18
CA HIS A 425 2.98 -1.26 2.71
C HIS A 425 4.24 -0.74 2.03
N GLY A 426 5.01 -1.61 1.37
CA GLY A 426 6.33 -1.28 0.83
C GLY A 426 7.44 -1.37 1.88
N ILE A 427 8.64 -1.03 1.49
CA ILE A 427 9.85 -1.10 2.32
C ILE A 427 10.18 0.23 2.99
N GLY A 428 10.15 1.32 2.24
CA GLY A 428 10.50 2.64 2.74
C GLY A 428 11.81 2.66 3.53
N GLN A 429 11.76 3.24 4.72
CA GLN A 429 12.84 3.18 5.72
C GLN A 429 12.59 2.07 6.76
N GLY A 430 11.31 1.79 7.06
CA GLY A 430 10.91 0.94 8.18
C GLY A 430 11.33 -0.51 8.04
N LYS A 431 11.33 -1.05 6.82
CA LYS A 431 11.56 -2.48 6.56
C LYS A 431 12.88 -2.79 5.84
N ALA A 432 13.71 -1.80 5.57
CA ALA A 432 14.96 -1.94 4.82
C ALA A 432 15.88 -3.06 5.33
N SER A 433 15.94 -3.27 6.65
CA SER A 433 16.79 -4.29 7.28
C SER A 433 16.39 -5.73 7.00
N TYR A 434 15.14 -5.97 6.54
CA TYR A 434 14.65 -7.33 6.27
C TYR A 434 14.98 -7.81 4.85
N LEU A 435 15.21 -6.89 3.90
CA LEU A 435 15.41 -7.25 2.48
C LEU A 435 16.57 -8.22 2.24
N VAL A 436 17.69 -8.03 2.93
CA VAL A 436 18.84 -8.92 2.77
C VAL A 436 18.54 -10.34 3.27
N LYS A 437 17.67 -10.47 4.29
CA LYS A 437 17.23 -11.78 4.79
C LYS A 437 16.27 -12.45 3.82
N GLU A 438 15.37 -11.68 3.23
CA GLU A 438 14.32 -12.16 2.32
C GLU A 438 14.89 -12.49 0.93
N LEU A 439 15.67 -11.59 0.34
CA LEU A 439 16.10 -11.68 -1.05
C LEU A 439 17.54 -12.14 -1.24
N GLY A 440 18.35 -12.04 -0.19
CA GLY A 440 19.77 -12.35 -0.23
C GLY A 440 20.65 -11.25 -0.84
N ALA A 441 21.97 -11.35 -0.61
CA ALA A 441 22.93 -10.32 -1.02
C ALA A 441 22.95 -10.08 -2.55
N GLY A 442 22.83 -11.13 -3.36
CA GLY A 442 22.86 -11.00 -4.83
C GLY A 442 21.72 -10.15 -5.39
N ALA A 443 20.51 -10.26 -4.84
CA ALA A 443 19.39 -9.41 -5.25
C ALA A 443 19.60 -7.95 -4.80
N MET A 444 20.14 -7.74 -3.59
CA MET A 444 20.49 -6.41 -3.10
C MET A 444 21.55 -5.75 -3.97
N ASP A 445 22.59 -6.47 -4.38
CA ASP A 445 23.64 -5.98 -5.29
C ASP A 445 23.05 -5.58 -6.65
N MET A 446 22.12 -6.38 -7.18
CA MET A 446 21.44 -6.08 -8.44
C MET A 446 20.58 -4.81 -8.34
N MET A 447 19.77 -4.66 -7.28
CA MET A 447 18.98 -3.45 -7.04
C MET A 447 19.88 -2.21 -6.87
N ALA A 448 20.96 -2.34 -6.12
CA ALA A 448 21.95 -1.27 -5.96
C ALA A 448 22.62 -0.88 -7.29
N ALA A 449 22.94 -1.85 -8.14
CA ALA A 449 23.49 -1.60 -9.47
C ALA A 449 22.50 -0.85 -10.36
N ILE A 450 21.21 -1.22 -10.34
CA ILE A 450 20.13 -0.53 -11.05
C ILE A 450 20.03 0.92 -10.54
N LYS A 451 19.96 1.12 -9.21
CA LYS A 451 19.89 2.45 -8.61
C LYS A 451 21.07 3.33 -9.04
N ARG A 452 22.30 2.85 -8.89
CA ARG A 452 23.51 3.59 -9.29
C ARG A 452 23.56 3.89 -10.80
N GLY A 453 23.07 2.95 -11.62
CA GLY A 453 23.00 3.13 -13.06
C GLY A 453 22.01 4.20 -13.51
N VAL A 454 20.89 4.32 -12.82
CA VAL A 454 19.80 5.27 -13.13
C VAL A 454 20.02 6.61 -12.40
N ASP A 455 20.41 6.57 -11.14
CA ASP A 455 20.59 7.73 -10.27
C ASP A 455 22.00 7.76 -9.63
N PRO A 456 23.04 8.06 -10.42
CA PRO A 456 24.43 8.08 -9.93
C PRO A 456 24.72 9.18 -8.90
N LEU A 457 23.84 10.17 -8.76
CA LEU A 457 23.94 11.23 -7.76
C LEU A 457 23.19 10.90 -6.46
N ASN A 458 22.43 9.80 -6.45
CA ASN A 458 21.55 9.38 -5.34
C ASN A 458 20.66 10.51 -4.81
N ILE A 459 20.05 11.28 -5.73
CA ILE A 459 19.19 12.40 -5.37
C ILE A 459 17.70 12.03 -5.31
N PHE A 460 17.28 10.91 -5.90
CA PHE A 460 15.88 10.47 -5.88
C PHE A 460 15.57 9.62 -4.66
N ASN A 461 14.80 10.21 -3.76
CA ASN A 461 14.30 9.61 -2.51
C ASN A 461 15.36 8.79 -1.75
N PRO A 462 16.52 9.37 -1.41
CA PRO A 462 17.61 8.63 -0.78
C PRO A 462 17.20 8.05 0.57
N GLY A 463 17.84 6.93 0.97
CA GLY A 463 17.56 6.23 2.23
C GLY A 463 16.31 5.36 2.22
N LYS A 464 15.77 5.01 1.05
CA LYS A 464 14.59 4.17 0.88
C LYS A 464 14.93 2.82 0.23
N ALA A 465 13.99 1.87 0.34
CA ALA A 465 14.05 0.55 -0.29
C ALA A 465 15.32 -0.26 0.03
N GLY A 466 15.97 0.01 1.16
CA GLY A 466 17.22 -0.70 1.56
C GLY A 466 18.39 -0.49 0.61
N LEU A 467 18.34 0.51 -0.26
CA LEU A 467 19.37 0.81 -1.23
C LEU A 467 20.54 1.57 -0.59
N PRO A 468 21.79 1.42 -1.10
CA PRO A 468 22.94 2.12 -0.56
C PRO A 468 22.78 3.65 -0.67
N ASN A 469 23.40 4.35 0.28
CA ASN A 469 23.35 5.80 0.39
C ASN A 469 24.67 6.46 -0.05
N ASP A 470 25.58 5.68 -0.63
CA ASP A 470 26.91 6.09 -1.14
C ASP A 470 26.91 6.30 -2.66
#